data_2a2d9ca98dbe63f4ac674598779cf723
#
_entry.id   2a2d9ca98dbe63f4ac674598779cf723
#
_cell.length_a   1.000
_cell.length_b   1.000
_cell.length_c   1.000
_cell.angle_alpha   90.00
_cell.angle_beta   90.00
_cell.angle_gamma   90.00
#
_symmetry.space_group_name_H-M   'P 1'
#
loop_
_entity.id
_entity.type
_entity.pdbx_description
1 polymer ?
#
loop_
_entity_poly.entity_id
_entity_poly.type
_entity_poly.pdbx_seq_one_letter_code
_entity_poly.pdbx_strand_id
1 'polypeptide(L)'
;IPVTIDIGKSGREEISDAIRSMVDDKIRPEDLTNEVLEQYLTFSHTPDCVIKTGGAHLVDFLIWQSVYSELFFLDLNWEKIRKTDLIRAFRDFQSRNRRFGA
;
A
#
# COMPACT_ATOMS: atom_id res chain seq x y z
N ILE A 1 4.83 -11.98 -11.86
CA ILE A 1 4.03 -10.98 -11.15
C ILE A 1 4.66 -10.73 -9.78
N PRO A 2 5.11 -9.51 -9.50
CA PRO A 2 5.67 -9.21 -8.18
C PRO A 2 4.59 -9.28 -7.10
N VAL A 3 4.91 -9.92 -5.99
CA VAL A 3 4.04 -10.00 -4.82
C VAL A 3 4.82 -9.50 -3.61
N THR A 4 4.24 -8.57 -2.87
CA THR A 4 4.85 -8.04 -1.64
C THR A 4 3.94 -8.35 -0.46
N ILE A 5 4.53 -8.85 0.61
CA ILE A 5 3.83 -9.08 1.86
C ILE A 5 4.31 -8.05 2.88
N ASP A 6 3.39 -7.24 3.39
CA ASP A 6 3.69 -6.20 4.36
C ASP A 6 3.05 -6.56 5.70
N ILE A 7 3.85 -6.57 6.75
CA ILE A 7 3.43 -7.00 8.08
C ILE A 7 3.82 -5.94 9.12
N GLY A 8 2.83 -5.44 9.82
CA GLY A 8 3.04 -4.77 11.10
C GLY A 8 3.44 -3.31 11.09
N LYS A 9 3.78 -2.70 9.96
CA LYS A 9 4.18 -1.30 9.93
C LYS A 9 3.02 -0.44 9.44
N SER A 10 2.67 0.62 10.18
CA SER A 10 1.62 1.53 9.75
C SER A 10 2.11 2.46 8.65
N GLY A 11 1.20 2.89 7.78
CA GLY A 11 1.53 3.85 6.73
C GLY A 11 1.96 5.20 7.28
N ARG A 12 1.41 5.61 8.40
CA ARG A 12 1.81 6.86 9.08
C ARG A 12 3.25 6.76 9.58
N GLU A 13 3.61 5.65 10.20
CA GLU A 13 4.97 5.43 10.67
C GLU A 13 5.95 5.42 9.51
N GLU A 14 5.59 4.78 8.43
CA GLU A 14 6.41 4.73 7.23
C GLU A 14 6.68 6.12 6.69
N ILE A 15 5.65 6.96 6.58
CA ILE A 15 5.80 8.33 6.10
C ILE A 15 6.61 9.17 7.08
N SER A 16 6.37 9.03 8.39
CA SER A 16 7.13 9.74 9.42
C SER A 16 8.61 9.38 9.37
N ASP A 17 8.91 8.09 9.21
CA ASP A 17 10.28 7.61 9.13
C ASP A 17 10.95 8.14 7.86
N ALA A 18 10.22 8.19 6.74
CA ALA A 18 10.73 8.76 5.49
C ALA A 18 11.09 10.23 5.65
N ILE A 19 10.21 11.01 6.27
CA ILE A 19 10.46 12.44 6.54
C ILE A 19 11.68 12.61 7.43
N ARG A 20 11.80 11.79 8.47
CA ARG A 20 12.94 11.85 9.39
C ARG A 20 14.24 11.57 8.67
N SER A 21 14.25 10.58 7.78
CA SER A 21 15.42 10.24 6.97
C SER A 21 15.77 11.36 6.00
N MET A 22 14.79 12.03 5.42
CA MET A 22 15.03 13.18 4.55
C MET A 22 15.66 14.34 5.31
N VAL A 23 15.23 14.58 6.54
CA VAL A 23 15.84 15.62 7.40
C VAL A 23 17.29 15.25 7.72
N ASP A 24 17.54 14.00 8.05
CA ASP A 24 18.90 13.52 8.35
C ASP A 24 19.82 13.65 7.13
N ASP A 25 19.30 13.45 5.93
CA ASP A 25 20.05 13.60 4.68
C ASP A 25 20.13 15.06 4.21
N LYS A 26 19.57 15.99 4.99
CA LYS A 26 19.61 17.43 4.71
C LYS A 26 18.96 17.79 3.37
N ILE A 27 17.88 17.13 3.02
CA ILE A 27 17.11 17.47 1.81
C ILE A 27 16.51 18.87 2.01
N ARG A 28 16.75 19.76 1.05
CA ARG A 28 16.25 21.14 1.13
C ARG A 28 14.76 21.20 0.83
N PRO A 29 14.02 22.14 1.42
CA PRO A 29 12.58 22.26 1.15
C PRO A 29 12.23 22.37 -0.32
N GLU A 30 13.04 23.09 -1.10
CA GLU A 30 12.80 23.25 -2.53
C GLU A 30 13.02 21.98 -3.35
N ASP A 31 13.67 20.99 -2.78
CA ASP A 31 13.92 19.70 -3.43
C ASP A 31 12.92 18.63 -3.00
N LEU A 32 11.98 18.96 -2.10
CA LEU A 32 10.95 18.02 -1.64
C LEU A 32 9.86 17.86 -2.69
N THR A 33 9.82 16.69 -3.30
CA THR A 33 8.79 16.31 -4.27
C THR A 33 8.21 14.97 -3.87
N ASN A 34 7.10 14.60 -4.49
CA ASN A 34 6.50 13.29 -4.27
C ASN A 34 7.49 12.17 -4.63
N GLU A 35 8.23 12.36 -5.70
CA GLU A 35 9.21 11.38 -6.17
C GLU A 35 10.35 11.20 -5.18
N VAL A 36 10.81 12.29 -4.56
CA VAL A 36 11.85 12.21 -3.55
C VAL A 36 11.34 11.49 -2.31
N LEU A 37 10.13 11.81 -1.85
CA LEU A 37 9.53 11.13 -0.70
C LEU A 37 9.42 9.62 -0.97
N GLU A 38 8.98 9.24 -2.17
CA GLU A 38 8.82 7.84 -2.53
C GLU A 38 10.12 7.05 -2.43
N GLN A 39 11.25 7.68 -2.72
CA GLN A 39 12.56 7.02 -2.59
C GLN A 39 12.91 6.66 -1.15
N TYR A 40 12.33 7.34 -0.18
CA TYR A 40 12.58 7.10 1.24
C TYR A 40 11.56 6.15 1.88
N LEU A 41 10.50 5.78 1.15
CA LEU A 41 9.53 4.82 1.63
C LEU A 41 10.10 3.41 1.58
N THR A 42 9.72 2.57 2.54
CA THR A 42 10.15 1.17 2.57
C THR A 42 9.67 0.42 1.33
N PHE A 43 8.47 0.75 0.85
CA PHE A 43 7.90 0.17 -0.36
C PHE A 43 7.55 1.32 -1.30
N SER A 44 8.29 1.43 -2.42
CA SER A 44 8.18 2.57 -3.32
C SER A 44 7.31 2.33 -4.55
N HIS A 45 6.84 1.11 -4.77
CA HIS A 45 6.01 0.79 -5.92
C HIS A 45 4.54 1.09 -5.65
N THR A 46 3.80 1.41 -6.72
CA THR A 46 2.35 1.54 -6.65
C THR A 46 1.73 0.20 -7.02
N PRO A 47 1.13 -0.52 -6.07
CA PRO A 47 0.53 -1.81 -6.39
C PRO A 47 -0.76 -1.64 -7.19
N ASP A 48 -1.04 -2.59 -8.06
CA ASP A 48 -2.30 -2.61 -8.80
C ASP A 48 -3.45 -3.08 -7.91
N CYS A 49 -3.17 -4.02 -7.03
CA CYS A 49 -4.15 -4.65 -6.17
C CYS A 49 -3.58 -4.81 -4.76
N VAL A 50 -4.33 -4.40 -3.76
CA VAL A 50 -3.97 -4.58 -2.35
C VAL A 50 -5.04 -5.42 -1.68
N ILE A 51 -4.64 -6.52 -1.08
CA ILE A 51 -5.54 -7.40 -0.32
C ILE A 51 -5.23 -7.20 1.15
N LYS A 52 -6.19 -6.63 1.88
CA LYS A 52 -6.06 -6.37 3.31
C LYS A 52 -6.87 -7.39 4.09
N THR A 53 -6.25 -7.97 5.11
CA THR A 53 -6.91 -8.93 6.00
C THR A 53 -7.16 -8.30 7.36
N GLY A 54 -7.95 -8.98 8.19
CA GLY A 54 -8.21 -8.54 9.56
C GLY A 54 -9.39 -7.59 9.72
N GLY A 55 -10.22 -7.43 8.69
CA GLY A 55 -11.41 -6.61 8.79
C GLY A 55 -11.69 -5.79 7.55
N ALA A 56 -12.95 -5.38 7.41
CA ALA A 56 -13.44 -4.69 6.21
C ALA A 56 -13.48 -3.17 6.41
N HIS A 57 -12.49 -2.61 7.08
CA HIS A 57 -12.43 -1.16 7.26
C HIS A 57 -11.06 -0.64 6.84
N LEU A 58 -11.06 0.61 6.40
CA LEU A 58 -9.85 1.27 5.99
C LEU A 58 -9.00 1.58 7.21
N VAL A 59 -7.76 1.14 7.19
CA VAL A 59 -6.80 1.40 8.26
C VAL A 59 -5.54 2.05 7.68
N ASP A 60 -4.64 2.40 8.57
CA ASP A 60 -3.37 3.04 8.29
C ASP A 60 -2.38 2.04 7.65
N PHE A 61 -2.60 1.72 6.36
CA PHE A 61 -1.84 0.70 5.65
C PHE A 61 -1.55 1.16 4.21
N LEU A 62 -0.27 1.28 3.88
CA LEU A 62 0.19 1.72 2.56
C LEU A 62 -0.58 2.95 2.05
N ILE A 63 -0.77 3.95 2.91
CA ILE A 63 -1.59 5.13 2.61
C ILE A 63 -1.14 5.80 1.32
N TRP A 64 0.15 5.98 1.17
CA TRP A 64 0.73 6.68 0.04
C TRP A 64 0.65 5.85 -1.23
N GLN A 65 1.06 4.57 -1.13
CA GLN A 65 1.25 3.73 -2.30
C GLN A 65 -0.05 3.23 -2.91
N SER A 66 -1.15 3.16 -2.13
CA SER A 66 -2.39 2.53 -2.57
C SER A 66 -3.43 3.49 -3.13
N VAL A 67 -3.06 4.73 -3.39
CA VAL A 67 -4.00 5.77 -3.84
C VAL A 67 -4.79 5.39 -5.09
N TYR A 68 -4.16 4.68 -6.02
CA TYR A 68 -4.82 4.22 -7.25
C TYR A 68 -5.00 2.70 -7.31
N SER A 69 -4.78 2.02 -6.19
CA SER A 69 -4.90 0.56 -6.13
C SER A 69 -6.34 0.12 -5.95
N GLU A 70 -6.67 -1.05 -6.49
CA GLU A 70 -7.91 -1.72 -6.14
C GLU A 70 -7.74 -2.37 -4.77
N LEU A 71 -8.67 -2.09 -3.86
CA LEU A 71 -8.61 -2.58 -2.48
C LEU A 71 -9.61 -3.69 -2.26
N PHE A 72 -9.15 -4.77 -1.66
CA PHE A 72 -9.98 -5.91 -1.29
C PHE A 72 -9.82 -6.15 0.21
N PHE A 73 -10.93 -6.17 0.92
CA PHE A 73 -10.95 -6.41 2.35
C PHE A 73 -11.46 -7.82 2.62
N LEU A 74 -10.63 -8.65 3.21
CA LEU A 74 -11.02 -10.00 3.62
C LEU A 74 -11.25 -9.99 5.13
N ASP A 75 -12.46 -10.31 5.55
CA ASP A 75 -12.83 -10.36 6.97
C ASP A 75 -12.35 -11.67 7.61
N LEU A 76 -11.07 -11.92 7.46
CA LEU A 76 -10.39 -13.11 7.94
C LEU A 76 -9.03 -12.72 8.49
N ASN A 77 -8.57 -13.42 9.51
CA ASN A 77 -7.20 -13.32 9.94
C ASN A 77 -6.29 -13.98 8.90
N TRP A 78 -5.05 -13.50 8.82
CA TRP A 78 -4.10 -13.99 7.83
C TRP A 78 -3.95 -15.51 7.82
N GLU A 79 -3.89 -16.13 9.00
CA GLU A 79 -3.74 -17.58 9.13
C GLU A 79 -4.95 -18.40 8.68
N LYS A 80 -6.08 -17.73 8.44
CA LYS A 80 -7.32 -18.39 7.96
C LYS A 80 -7.57 -18.18 6.48
N ILE A 81 -6.67 -17.53 5.77
CA ILE A 81 -6.83 -17.27 4.34
C ILE A 81 -6.68 -18.58 3.57
N ARG A 82 -7.60 -18.80 2.63
CA ARG A 82 -7.60 -19.96 1.76
C ARG A 82 -7.28 -19.55 0.33
N LYS A 83 -6.81 -20.50 -0.47
CA LYS A 83 -6.57 -20.27 -1.89
C LYS A 83 -7.80 -19.71 -2.60
N THR A 84 -8.99 -20.20 -2.24
CA THR A 84 -10.25 -19.73 -2.84
C THR A 84 -10.51 -18.26 -2.56
N ASP A 85 -10.13 -17.76 -1.39
CA ASP A 85 -10.31 -16.35 -1.05
C ASP A 85 -9.45 -15.46 -1.95
N LEU A 86 -8.20 -15.86 -2.18
CA LEU A 86 -7.29 -15.14 -3.06
C LEU A 86 -7.76 -15.20 -4.52
N ILE A 87 -8.21 -16.35 -4.98
CA ILE A 87 -8.72 -16.50 -6.35
C ILE A 87 -9.92 -15.60 -6.59
N ARG A 88 -10.83 -15.50 -5.62
CA ARG A 88 -12.00 -14.61 -5.71
C ARG A 88 -11.57 -13.15 -5.83
N ALA A 89 -10.59 -12.73 -5.01
CA ALA A 89 -10.07 -11.37 -5.06
C ALA A 89 -9.47 -11.07 -6.43
N PHE A 90 -8.67 -11.97 -6.99
CA PHE A 90 -8.08 -11.77 -8.30
C PHE A 90 -9.10 -11.75 -9.43
N ARG A 91 -10.13 -12.58 -9.37
CA ARG A 91 -11.22 -12.55 -10.35
C ARG A 91 -11.98 -11.24 -10.31
N ASP A 92 -12.28 -10.76 -9.10
CA ASP A 92 -12.95 -9.49 -8.92
C ASP A 92 -12.10 -8.34 -9.45
N PHE A 93 -10.79 -8.37 -9.17
CA PHE A 93 -9.84 -7.39 -9.70
C PHE A 93 -9.87 -7.36 -11.24
N GLN A 94 -9.84 -8.53 -11.89
CA GLN A 94 -9.86 -8.61 -13.35
C GLN A 94 -11.13 -8.03 -13.97
N SER A 95 -12.25 -8.06 -13.24
CA SER A 95 -13.53 -7.56 -13.73
C SER A 95 -13.75 -6.08 -13.49
N ARG A 96 -12.92 -5.43 -12.66
CA ARG A 96 -13.07 -4.01 -12.33
C ARG A 96 -12.46 -3.12 -13.39
N ASN A 97 -13.12 -1.98 -13.65
CA ASN A 97 -12.55 -0.92 -14.49
C ASN A 97 -11.73 0.01 -13.62
N ARG A 98 -10.43 0.08 -13.88
CA ARG A 98 -9.54 0.97 -13.15
C ARG A 98 -9.57 2.34 -13.81
N ARG A 99 -9.87 3.38 -13.00
CA ARG A 99 -10.02 4.75 -13.50
C ARG A 99 -8.95 5.72 -12.99
N PHE A 100 -8.05 5.28 -12.14
CA PHE A 100 -6.93 6.08 -11.62
C PHE A 100 -7.36 7.46 -11.10
N GLY A 101 -8.45 7.50 -10.33
CA GLY A 101 -8.96 8.72 -9.71
C GLY A 101 -9.98 9.49 -10.55
N ALA A 102 -10.34 8.98 -11.69
CA ALA A 102 -11.35 9.63 -12.54
C ALA A 102 -12.78 9.23 -12.18
#